data_e08b0d9141b1ad774ba586a90f68baf1
#
_entry.id   e08b0d9141b1ad774ba586a90f68baf1
#
_cell.length_a   1.000
_cell.length_b   1.000
_cell.length_c   1.000
_cell.angle_alpha   90.00
_cell.angle_beta   90.00
_cell.angle_gamma   90.00
#
_symmetry.space_group_name_H-M   'P 1'
#
loop_
_entity.id
_entity.type
_entity.pdbx_description
1 polymer ?
#
loop_
_entity_poly.entity_id
_entity_poly.type
_entity_poly.pdbx_seq_one_letter_code
_entity_poly.pdbx_strand_id
1 'polypeptide(L)'
;CKGCYNQSTWRLDSGHLFTQEMSDRIIADLKDTKVRRRGLSLSGGDPLHPANLADIFALVTRVRNECPGKDIWCWTGYLLDELTQDQLSIVELVDVLIDGKFIAEIADPSLVWRGSSNQVIHEFDRSSAWWQQSPQRIGTSQLHALSRSTGEQRISDQPVPRPCCSRS
;
A
#
# COMPACT_ATOMS: atom_id res chain seq x y z
N CYS A 1 -4.38 4.63 -15.37
CA CYS A 1 -3.09 5.00 -16.00
C CYS A 1 -3.03 4.43 -17.42
N LYS A 2 -2.73 5.26 -18.43
CA LYS A 2 -2.52 4.79 -19.79
C LYS A 2 -1.36 3.78 -19.81
N GLY A 3 -1.57 2.61 -20.44
CA GLY A 3 -0.57 1.53 -20.43
C GLY A 3 -0.59 0.63 -19.19
N CYS A 4 -1.56 0.81 -18.28
CA CYS A 4 -1.70 -0.06 -17.12
C CYS A 4 -1.90 -1.53 -17.52
N TYR A 5 -1.20 -2.42 -16.88
CA TYR A 5 -1.30 -3.87 -17.08
C TYR A 5 -2.70 -4.40 -16.74
N ASN A 6 -3.35 -3.85 -15.72
CA ASN A 6 -4.63 -4.33 -15.22
C ASN A 6 -5.78 -3.35 -15.53
N GLN A 7 -6.13 -3.22 -16.82
CA GLN A 7 -7.20 -2.31 -17.25
C GLN A 7 -8.59 -2.75 -16.79
N SER A 8 -8.77 -4.03 -16.46
CA SER A 8 -10.05 -4.56 -15.98
C SER A 8 -10.50 -3.97 -14.65
N THR A 9 -9.57 -3.44 -13.86
CA THR A 9 -9.85 -2.81 -12.56
C THR A 9 -10.13 -1.31 -12.61
N TRP A 10 -10.21 -0.70 -13.81
CA TRP A 10 -10.44 0.75 -13.93
C TRP A 10 -11.88 1.16 -13.67
N ARG A 11 -12.81 0.25 -13.91
CA ARG A 11 -14.23 0.53 -13.72
C ARG A 11 -14.59 0.30 -12.26
N LEU A 12 -15.19 1.31 -11.63
CA LEU A 12 -15.64 1.24 -10.23
C LEU A 12 -16.75 0.21 -10.00
N ASP A 13 -17.52 -0.08 -11.06
CA ASP A 13 -18.63 -1.05 -11.06
C ASP A 13 -18.21 -2.46 -11.49
N SER A 14 -16.89 -2.70 -11.70
CA SER A 14 -16.36 -4.01 -12.04
C SER A 14 -15.98 -4.79 -10.80
N GLY A 15 -16.36 -6.04 -10.73
CA GLY A 15 -16.06 -6.93 -9.61
C GLY A 15 -17.24 -7.11 -8.65
N HIS A 16 -16.92 -7.53 -7.44
CA HIS A 16 -17.90 -7.76 -6.38
C HIS A 16 -17.73 -6.70 -5.29
N LEU A 17 -18.83 -6.35 -4.64
CA LEU A 17 -18.77 -5.48 -3.44
C LEU A 17 -17.88 -6.12 -2.39
N PHE A 18 -17.04 -5.32 -1.76
CA PHE A 18 -16.23 -5.77 -0.64
C PHE A 18 -17.13 -6.02 0.57
N THR A 19 -17.10 -7.25 1.09
CA THR A 19 -17.99 -7.68 2.17
C THR A 19 -17.21 -7.94 3.46
N GLN A 20 -17.94 -7.98 4.57
CA GLN A 20 -17.37 -8.38 5.85
C GLN A 20 -16.73 -9.78 5.79
N GLU A 21 -17.36 -10.72 5.08
CA GLU A 21 -16.82 -12.07 4.87
C GLU A 21 -15.47 -12.05 4.16
N MET A 22 -15.32 -11.20 3.13
CA MET A 22 -14.02 -11.02 2.44
C MET A 22 -12.97 -10.45 3.40
N SER A 23 -13.34 -9.46 4.21
CA SER A 23 -12.45 -8.92 5.24
C SER A 23 -12.04 -9.99 6.25
N ASP A 24 -12.98 -10.81 6.73
CA ASP A 24 -12.71 -11.90 7.68
C ASP A 24 -11.76 -12.95 7.08
N ARG A 25 -11.94 -13.27 5.81
CA ARG A 25 -11.04 -14.17 5.08
C ARG A 25 -9.64 -13.61 4.97
N ILE A 26 -9.47 -12.32 4.65
CA ILE A 26 -8.15 -11.67 4.59
C ILE A 26 -7.47 -11.74 5.97
N ILE A 27 -8.17 -11.43 7.05
CA ILE A 27 -7.64 -11.53 8.40
C ILE A 27 -7.24 -12.97 8.76
N ALA A 28 -8.08 -13.95 8.43
CA ALA A 28 -7.76 -15.36 8.65
C ALA A 28 -6.51 -15.78 7.87
N ASP A 29 -6.41 -15.37 6.60
CA ASP A 29 -5.26 -15.63 5.73
C ASP A 29 -3.96 -15.00 6.26
N LEU A 30 -4.03 -13.79 6.81
CA LEU A 30 -2.86 -13.13 7.43
C LEU A 30 -2.41 -13.81 8.72
N LYS A 31 -3.34 -14.42 9.47
CA LYS A 31 -3.07 -15.17 10.70
C LYS A 31 -2.62 -16.62 10.45
N ASP A 32 -2.75 -17.12 9.23
CA ASP A 32 -2.38 -18.51 8.90
C ASP A 32 -0.90 -18.77 9.16
N THR A 33 -0.63 -19.76 9.96
CA THR A 33 0.73 -20.19 10.34
C THR A 33 1.35 -21.18 9.35
N LYS A 34 0.54 -21.87 8.55
CA LYS A 34 0.98 -22.83 7.54
C LYS A 34 1.52 -22.12 6.30
N VAL A 35 0.81 -21.08 5.86
CA VAL A 35 1.24 -20.21 4.76
C VAL A 35 1.58 -18.84 5.35
N ARG A 36 2.84 -18.63 5.66
CA ARG A 36 3.30 -17.36 6.26
C ARG A 36 3.23 -16.23 5.24
N ARG A 37 2.28 -15.33 5.44
CA ARG A 37 2.21 -14.07 4.70
C ARG A 37 2.92 -12.98 5.49
N ARG A 38 3.77 -12.18 4.82
CA ARG A 38 4.48 -11.07 5.45
C ARG A 38 3.50 -9.93 5.80
N GLY A 39 2.56 -9.65 4.93
CA GLY A 39 1.63 -8.56 5.12
C GLY A 39 0.54 -8.48 4.06
N LEU A 40 -0.07 -7.32 3.95
CA LEU A 40 -1.14 -6.98 3.01
C LEU A 40 -0.61 -5.99 1.95
N SER A 41 -0.89 -6.25 0.68
CA SER A 41 -0.64 -5.32 -0.43
C SER A 41 -1.96 -4.80 -0.98
N LEU A 42 -2.16 -3.49 -0.91
CA LEU A 42 -3.31 -2.79 -1.47
C LEU A 42 -2.93 -2.26 -2.85
N SER A 43 -3.56 -2.78 -3.88
CA SER A 43 -3.25 -2.46 -5.27
C SER A 43 -4.47 -2.76 -6.16
N GLY A 44 -4.39 -2.50 -7.46
CA GLY A 44 -5.45 -2.81 -8.42
C GLY A 44 -6.11 -1.57 -8.97
N GLY A 45 -7.43 -1.42 -8.87
CA GLY A 45 -8.08 -0.11 -8.92
C GLY A 45 -7.47 0.72 -7.79
N ASP A 46 -7.53 2.02 -7.80
CA ASP A 46 -6.80 2.80 -6.78
C ASP A 46 -7.38 2.57 -5.38
N PRO A 47 -6.60 2.06 -4.40
CA PRO A 47 -7.09 1.86 -3.03
C PRO A 47 -7.52 3.16 -2.34
N LEU A 48 -6.90 4.29 -2.73
CA LEU A 48 -7.22 5.62 -2.19
C LEU A 48 -8.28 6.35 -3.01
N HIS A 49 -8.94 5.68 -3.97
CA HIS A 49 -10.09 6.27 -4.67
C HIS A 49 -11.22 6.55 -3.66
N PRO A 50 -11.91 7.72 -3.74
CA PRO A 50 -12.94 8.11 -2.77
C PRO A 50 -14.02 7.05 -2.51
N ALA A 51 -14.41 6.27 -3.51
CA ALA A 51 -15.39 5.20 -3.37
C ALA A 51 -14.91 4.01 -2.52
N ASN A 52 -13.59 3.86 -2.31
CA ASN A 52 -13.00 2.72 -1.60
C ASN A 52 -12.59 3.08 -0.16
N LEU A 53 -12.55 4.37 0.20
CA LEU A 53 -11.90 4.83 1.43
C LEU A 53 -12.49 4.18 2.69
N ALA A 54 -13.81 4.07 2.79
CA ALA A 54 -14.47 3.53 3.97
C ALA A 54 -14.09 2.06 4.21
N ASP A 55 -14.15 1.25 3.15
CA ASP A 55 -13.83 -0.19 3.23
C ASP A 55 -12.35 -0.43 3.46
N ILE A 56 -11.49 0.33 2.78
CA ILE A 56 -10.02 0.24 2.95
C ILE A 56 -9.62 0.67 4.36
N PHE A 57 -10.18 1.79 4.87
CA PHE A 57 -9.90 2.23 6.23
C PHE A 57 -10.31 1.19 7.28
N ALA A 58 -11.50 0.61 7.13
CA ALA A 58 -11.97 -0.46 8.02
C ALA A 58 -11.04 -1.68 7.96
N LEU A 59 -10.64 -2.13 6.76
CA LEU A 59 -9.76 -3.27 6.58
C LEU A 59 -8.37 -3.03 7.20
N VAL A 60 -7.71 -1.90 6.87
CA VAL A 60 -6.36 -1.63 7.38
C VAL A 60 -6.35 -1.47 8.91
N THR A 61 -7.40 -0.86 9.47
CA THR A 61 -7.60 -0.77 10.92
C THR A 61 -7.70 -2.15 11.56
N ARG A 62 -8.46 -3.06 10.96
CA ARG A 62 -8.55 -4.45 11.42
C ARG A 62 -7.21 -5.16 11.35
N VAL A 63 -6.47 -5.01 10.24
CA VAL A 63 -5.14 -5.63 10.09
C VAL A 63 -4.19 -5.15 11.19
N ARG A 64 -4.21 -3.85 11.51
CA ARG A 64 -3.39 -3.31 12.61
C ARG A 64 -3.74 -3.89 13.97
N ASN A 65 -5.01 -4.02 14.25
CA ASN A 65 -5.50 -4.48 15.55
C ASN A 65 -5.37 -6.01 15.71
N GLU A 66 -5.66 -6.76 14.64
CA GLU A 66 -5.82 -8.21 14.71
C GLU A 66 -4.60 -8.99 14.22
N CYS A 67 -3.71 -8.36 13.45
CA CYS A 67 -2.54 -8.99 12.83
C CYS A 67 -1.24 -8.22 13.15
N PRO A 68 -0.84 -8.10 14.42
CA PRO A 68 0.36 -7.36 14.79
C PRO A 68 1.61 -7.94 14.10
N GLY A 69 2.51 -7.05 13.67
CA GLY A 69 3.74 -7.43 12.98
C GLY A 69 3.58 -7.75 11.49
N LYS A 70 2.40 -7.49 10.90
CA LYS A 70 2.18 -7.60 9.46
C LYS A 70 2.37 -6.24 8.80
N ASP A 71 3.12 -6.22 7.68
CA ASP A 71 3.33 -5.01 6.88
C ASP A 71 2.08 -4.70 6.04
N ILE A 72 1.80 -3.42 5.84
CA ILE A 72 0.77 -2.96 4.89
C ILE A 72 1.44 -2.06 3.85
N TRP A 73 1.31 -2.45 2.59
CA TRP A 73 1.82 -1.72 1.44
C TRP A 73 0.66 -1.19 0.61
N CYS A 74 0.75 0.03 0.12
CA CYS A 74 -0.29 0.67 -0.68
C CYS A 74 0.31 1.30 -1.94
N TRP A 75 -0.26 0.99 -3.10
CA TRP A 75 0.05 1.63 -4.38
C TRP A 75 -1.10 2.53 -4.77
N THR A 76 -0.80 3.79 -5.07
CA THR A 76 -1.80 4.76 -5.51
C THR A 76 -1.31 5.57 -6.71
N GLY A 77 -2.24 6.05 -7.51
CA GLY A 77 -1.97 6.99 -8.58
C GLY A 77 -1.97 8.46 -8.15
N TYR A 78 -2.36 8.75 -6.90
CA TYR A 78 -2.26 10.10 -6.33
C TYR A 78 -0.82 10.39 -5.91
N LEU A 79 -0.45 11.66 -5.81
CA LEU A 79 0.79 12.08 -5.16
C LEU A 79 0.53 12.30 -3.67
N LEU A 80 1.52 12.06 -2.81
CA LEU A 80 1.37 12.19 -1.36
C LEU A 80 0.90 13.58 -0.92
N ASP A 81 1.34 14.62 -1.61
CA ASP A 81 0.98 16.02 -1.33
C ASP A 81 -0.41 16.43 -1.88
N GLU A 82 -1.03 15.58 -2.72
CA GLU A 82 -2.40 15.78 -3.23
C GLU A 82 -3.47 15.06 -2.39
N LEU A 83 -3.06 14.26 -1.39
CA LEU A 83 -3.98 13.44 -0.62
C LEU A 83 -4.90 14.27 0.27
N THR A 84 -6.17 13.91 0.27
CA THR A 84 -7.17 14.44 1.21
C THR A 84 -6.95 13.91 2.63
N GLN A 85 -7.59 14.53 3.63
CA GLN A 85 -7.49 14.08 5.02
C GLN A 85 -7.98 12.64 5.23
N ASP A 86 -9.03 12.22 4.50
CA ASP A 86 -9.55 10.86 4.59
C ASP A 86 -8.57 9.85 4.01
N GLN A 87 -7.91 10.20 2.90
CA GLN A 87 -6.84 9.37 2.32
C GLN A 87 -5.63 9.29 3.24
N LEU A 88 -5.22 10.40 3.84
CA LEU A 88 -4.14 10.46 4.82
C LEU A 88 -4.39 9.58 6.04
N SER A 89 -5.65 9.51 6.51
CA SER A 89 -6.02 8.61 7.62
C SER A 89 -5.75 7.14 7.32
N ILE A 90 -5.82 6.73 6.04
CA ILE A 90 -5.42 5.39 5.61
C ILE A 90 -3.89 5.27 5.55
N VAL A 91 -3.21 6.29 4.99
CA VAL A 91 -1.74 6.31 4.86
C VAL A 91 -1.07 6.25 6.23
N GLU A 92 -1.66 6.87 7.24
CA GLU A 92 -1.21 6.73 8.64
C GLU A 92 -1.21 5.28 9.15
N LEU A 93 -1.96 4.39 8.51
CA LEU A 93 -2.04 2.98 8.87
C LEU A 93 -1.20 2.07 7.97
N VAL A 94 -0.53 2.55 6.93
CA VAL A 94 0.34 1.73 6.06
C VAL A 94 1.82 1.88 6.45
N ASP A 95 2.65 0.90 6.11
CA ASP A 95 4.09 0.96 6.35
C ASP A 95 4.83 1.51 5.14
N VAL A 96 4.32 1.22 3.94
CA VAL A 96 4.91 1.68 2.68
C VAL A 96 3.82 2.19 1.76
N LEU A 97 3.98 3.40 1.25
CA LEU A 97 3.18 3.98 0.19
C LEU A 97 4.04 4.13 -1.07
N ILE A 98 3.55 3.62 -2.19
CA ILE A 98 4.10 3.92 -3.50
C ILE A 98 3.11 4.85 -4.19
N ASP A 99 3.51 6.09 -4.39
CA ASP A 99 2.68 7.16 -4.94
C ASP A 99 3.01 7.44 -6.41
N GLY A 100 2.08 8.13 -7.07
CA GLY A 100 2.24 8.61 -8.44
C GLY A 100 1.73 7.64 -9.51
N LYS A 101 1.15 8.21 -10.56
CA LYS A 101 0.63 7.45 -11.70
C LYS A 101 1.75 6.79 -12.47
N PHE A 102 1.53 5.53 -12.87
CA PHE A 102 2.40 4.88 -13.84
C PHE A 102 2.40 5.65 -15.17
N ILE A 103 3.59 5.93 -15.69
CA ILE A 103 3.83 6.62 -16.97
C ILE A 103 4.63 5.68 -17.87
N ALA A 104 4.00 5.23 -18.97
CA ALA A 104 4.59 4.21 -19.85
C ALA A 104 5.87 4.70 -20.55
N GLU A 105 5.95 5.99 -20.86
CA GLU A 105 7.07 6.64 -21.54
C GLU A 105 8.36 6.63 -20.71
N ILE A 106 8.25 6.50 -19.39
CA ILE A 106 9.38 6.44 -18.46
C ILE A 106 9.33 5.17 -17.60
N ALA A 107 8.69 4.12 -18.14
CA ALA A 107 8.68 2.80 -17.52
C ALA A 107 10.08 2.22 -17.51
N ASP A 108 10.45 1.62 -16.39
CA ASP A 108 11.75 0.98 -16.22
C ASP A 108 11.58 -0.34 -15.45
N PRO A 109 11.76 -1.48 -16.12
CA PRO A 109 11.61 -2.80 -15.51
C PRO A 109 12.69 -3.14 -14.47
N SER A 110 13.75 -2.35 -14.37
CA SER A 110 14.80 -2.51 -13.35
C SER A 110 14.39 -1.91 -12.00
N LEU A 111 13.35 -1.06 -11.97
CA LEU A 111 12.86 -0.45 -10.74
C LEU A 111 12.18 -1.49 -9.84
N VAL A 112 12.55 -1.47 -8.57
CA VAL A 112 11.94 -2.34 -7.57
C VAL A 112 10.65 -1.70 -7.03
N TRP A 113 9.56 -2.45 -6.97
CA TRP A 113 8.25 -2.09 -6.41
C TRP A 113 7.49 -0.98 -7.14
N ARG A 114 8.00 -0.40 -8.19
CA ARG A 114 7.39 0.66 -9.00
C ARG A 114 7.60 0.39 -10.49
N GLY A 115 6.70 0.89 -11.33
CA GLY A 115 6.74 0.60 -12.78
C GLY A 115 7.36 1.72 -13.61
N SER A 116 7.45 2.94 -13.09
CA SER A 116 8.02 4.10 -13.78
C SER A 116 8.80 4.99 -12.81
N SER A 117 9.78 5.72 -13.34
CA SER A 117 10.75 6.47 -12.52
C SER A 117 10.16 7.64 -11.74
N ASN A 118 9.00 8.15 -12.14
CA ASN A 118 8.29 9.22 -11.42
C ASN A 118 7.63 8.77 -10.11
N GLN A 119 7.40 7.47 -9.92
CA GLN A 119 6.78 6.95 -8.71
C GLN A 119 7.77 6.96 -7.55
N VAL A 120 7.33 7.36 -6.37
CA VAL A 120 8.16 7.47 -5.17
C VAL A 120 7.73 6.43 -4.14
N ILE A 121 8.70 5.84 -3.45
CA ILE A 121 8.49 4.90 -2.35
C ILE A 121 8.66 5.69 -1.04
N HIS A 122 7.61 5.73 -0.24
CA HIS A 122 7.60 6.32 1.09
C HIS A 122 7.51 5.21 2.13
N GLU A 123 8.56 5.06 2.92
CA GLU A 123 8.59 4.13 4.06
C GLU A 123 8.31 4.91 5.35
N PHE A 124 7.40 4.42 6.18
CA PHE A 124 7.02 5.06 7.42
C PHE A 124 7.54 4.25 8.62
N ASP A 125 8.46 4.84 9.38
CA ASP A 125 8.93 4.21 10.62
C ASP A 125 7.87 4.32 11.72
N ARG A 126 7.12 3.24 11.90
CA ARG A 126 6.07 3.13 12.91
C ARG A 126 6.59 2.74 14.29
N SER A 127 7.87 2.42 14.43
CA SER A 127 8.51 2.11 15.71
C SER A 127 8.84 3.37 16.50
N SER A 128 8.83 4.53 15.84
CA SER A 128 9.13 5.80 16.50
C SER A 128 8.06 6.14 17.55
N ALA A 129 8.51 6.64 18.70
CA ALA A 129 7.62 7.06 19.80
C ALA A 129 6.59 8.11 19.36
N TRP A 130 6.89 8.83 18.28
CA TRP A 130 6.02 9.83 17.69
C TRP A 130 4.75 9.22 17.05
N TRP A 131 4.86 8.13 16.31
CA TRP A 131 3.71 7.39 15.77
C TRP A 131 2.77 6.88 16.87
N GLN A 132 3.34 6.46 18.00
CA GLN A 132 2.57 5.91 19.12
C GLN A 132 1.82 6.99 19.91
N GLN A 133 2.21 8.26 19.78
CA GLN A 133 1.67 9.37 20.55
C GLN A 133 0.77 10.32 19.73
N SER A 134 0.61 10.12 18.44
CA SER A 134 -0.20 10.96 17.56
C SER A 134 -1.63 10.42 17.39
N PRO A 135 -2.57 10.77 18.25
CA PRO A 135 -3.98 10.46 18.05
C PRO A 135 -4.67 11.46 17.11
N GLN A 136 -3.95 12.41 16.52
CA GLN A 136 -4.54 13.50 15.75
C GLN A 136 -3.81 13.68 14.40
N ARG A 137 -4.59 13.60 13.36
CA ARG A 137 -4.45 14.02 11.95
C ARG A 137 -3.11 14.63 11.56
N ILE A 138 -2.28 13.85 10.91
CA ILE A 138 -1.00 14.28 10.34
C ILE A 138 -1.25 15.04 9.04
N GLY A 139 -0.64 16.21 8.88
CA GLY A 139 -0.60 16.90 7.59
C GLY A 139 0.44 16.32 6.64
N THR A 140 0.26 16.49 5.33
CA THR A 140 1.18 16.03 4.28
C THR A 140 2.64 16.40 4.54
N SER A 141 2.89 17.62 5.05
CA SER A 141 4.24 18.10 5.38
C SER A 141 4.93 17.27 6.47
N GLN A 142 4.17 16.74 7.41
CA GLN A 142 4.69 15.88 8.47
C GLN A 142 5.00 14.47 7.96
N LEU A 143 4.17 13.93 7.08
CA LEU A 143 4.43 12.64 6.42
C LEU A 143 5.68 12.72 5.54
N HIS A 144 5.88 13.80 4.79
CA HIS A 144 7.11 14.03 4.04
C HIS A 144 8.35 14.10 4.91
N ALA A 145 8.27 14.75 6.08
CA ALA A 145 9.37 14.82 7.01
C ALA A 145 9.76 13.44 7.55
N LEU A 146 8.77 12.59 7.83
CA LEU A 146 8.98 11.22 8.30
C LEU A 146 9.58 10.32 7.19
N SER A 147 9.06 10.43 5.96
CA SER A 147 9.58 9.72 4.80
C SER A 147 11.05 10.05 4.50
N ARG A 148 11.49 11.28 4.78
CA ARG A 148 12.88 11.72 4.56
C ARG A 148 13.82 11.40 5.72
N SER A 149 13.30 11.22 6.93
CA SER A 149 14.12 10.91 8.11
C SER A 149 14.61 9.45 8.15
N THR A 150 13.92 8.56 7.45
CA THR A 150 14.40 7.20 7.16
C THR A 150 15.40 7.25 6.00
N GLY A 151 16.50 8.00 6.16
CA GLY A 151 17.51 8.24 5.13
C GLY A 151 17.88 6.97 4.38
N GLU A 152 18.06 7.10 3.07
CA GLU A 152 18.64 6.19 2.07
C GLU A 152 19.27 4.88 2.62
N GLN A 153 18.58 4.14 3.46
CA GLN A 153 18.93 2.76 3.72
C GLN A 153 18.38 1.96 2.56
N ARG A 154 19.26 1.70 1.60
CA ARG A 154 19.06 0.72 0.54
C ARG A 154 18.43 -0.51 1.16
N ILE A 155 17.19 -0.82 0.75
CA ILE A 155 16.67 -2.17 0.93
C ILE A 155 17.76 -3.07 0.37
N SER A 156 18.42 -3.84 1.23
CA SER A 156 19.48 -4.76 0.81
C SER A 156 18.92 -5.61 -0.31
N ASP A 157 19.64 -5.70 -1.44
CA ASP A 157 19.38 -6.53 -2.61
C ASP A 157 19.34 -8.02 -2.22
N GLN A 158 18.38 -8.43 -1.45
CA GLN A 158 18.10 -9.85 -1.26
C GLN A 158 17.20 -10.31 -2.42
N PRO A 159 17.65 -11.27 -3.22
CA PRO A 159 16.86 -11.78 -4.33
C PRO A 159 15.59 -12.41 -3.80
N VAL A 160 14.45 -11.82 -4.17
CA VAL A 160 13.13 -12.41 -3.94
C VAL A 160 13.04 -13.72 -4.73
N PRO A 161 12.68 -14.85 -4.13
CA PRO A 161 12.48 -16.08 -4.87
C PRO A 161 11.38 -15.88 -5.91
N ARG A 162 11.68 -16.13 -7.17
CA ARG A 162 10.73 -16.04 -8.29
C ARG A 162 9.58 -17.02 -8.05
N PRO A 163 8.32 -16.64 -8.29
CA PRO A 163 7.23 -17.60 -8.27
C PRO A 163 7.48 -18.64 -9.38
N CYS A 164 7.45 -19.89 -8.98
CA CYS A 164 7.57 -21.02 -9.88
C CYS A 164 6.32 -21.11 -10.76
N CYS A 165 6.37 -20.57 -11.99
CA CYS A 165 5.42 -20.92 -13.03
C CYS A 165 5.83 -22.28 -13.59
N SER A 166 5.32 -23.37 -13.02
CA SER A 166 5.33 -24.66 -13.69
C SER A 166 4.35 -24.60 -14.85
N ARG A 167 4.86 -24.63 -16.07
CA ARG A 167 4.12 -25.00 -17.28
C ARG A 167 3.72 -26.47 -17.16
N SER A 168 2.46 -26.74 -17.35
CA SER A 168 1.94 -27.96 -18.01
C SER A 168 0.60 -27.60 -18.64
#